data_426bbf4cfd7e974e195f3d54ef49fba4
#
_entry.id   426bbf4cfd7e974e195f3d54ef49fba4
#
_cell.length_a   1.000
_cell.length_b   1.000
_cell.length_c   1.000
_cell.angle_alpha   90.00
_cell.angle_beta   90.00
_cell.angle_gamma   90.00
#
_symmetry.space_group_name_H-M   'P 1'
#
loop_
_entity.id
_entity.type
_entity.pdbx_description
1 polymer ?
#
loop_
_entity_poly.entity_id
_entity_poly.type
_entity_poly.pdbx_seq_one_letter_code
_entity_poly.pdbx_strand_id
1 'polypeptide(L)'
;MAKRLFTSESVTEGHPDKVCDQISDAVLDDILAHDPTAHVACETFTTTGIVTVMGEITTKHYTDIRSIVRRTVERIGYTDPAYGFDYRSCAVMTAIDEQSPDIAMGVNQSYEHQEGGTDAADLIGAGDQGMMFGYACDETDVLMPAPIDLAHKLARQLTDVRKSGKLSWLRPDGKSQVTVEYGDDGKVLSCPAIVVSTQHDPDIALKELREAVVEEIIKPIIPAQYITKDTKFYVNPTGRFVVGGPVGDTGLTGRKIIVDTYGGSAAHGGGCFSGKDPTKVDRSAAYMARYIAKNLVAAGLCRKCQIELAYAIGVAHPVSVLVDTYGTGVLDEEKLSAIVNECFDMRPAKIIEHLNLRRPIYEQTAAYGHFGLANLDMPCE
;
A
#
# COMPACT_ATOMS: atom_id res chain seq x y z
N MET A 1 15.67 3.42 32.23
CA MET A 1 15.75 3.92 30.86
C MET A 1 14.36 4.16 30.31
N ALA A 2 14.14 5.19 29.54
CA ALA A 2 12.83 5.42 28.91
C ALA A 2 12.61 4.34 27.83
N LYS A 3 11.47 3.63 27.90
CA LYS A 3 11.09 2.64 26.88
C LYS A 3 10.80 3.38 25.58
N ARG A 4 11.45 2.99 24.49
CA ARG A 4 11.12 3.50 23.14
C ARG A 4 10.05 2.60 22.55
N LEU A 5 8.82 3.10 22.50
CA LEU A 5 7.69 2.41 21.90
C LEU A 5 7.35 3.02 20.52
N PHE A 6 7.01 2.16 19.58
CA PHE A 6 6.50 2.59 18.27
C PHE A 6 5.33 1.69 17.88
N THR A 7 4.32 2.27 17.22
CA THR A 7 3.08 1.56 16.87
C THR A 7 2.74 1.77 15.41
N SER A 8 2.38 0.68 14.73
CA SER A 8 1.80 0.73 13.38
C SER A 8 0.50 -0.05 13.35
N GLU A 9 -0.36 0.30 12.39
CA GLU A 9 -1.62 -0.39 12.14
C GLU A 9 -1.72 -0.90 10.71
N SER A 10 -2.58 -1.89 10.51
CA SER A 10 -2.99 -2.39 9.21
C SER A 10 -4.47 -2.74 9.21
N VAL A 11 -5.02 -2.97 8.02
CA VAL A 11 -6.42 -3.34 7.84
C VAL A 11 -6.53 -4.52 6.88
N THR A 12 -7.64 -5.27 6.98
CA THR A 12 -7.93 -6.38 6.07
C THR A 12 -8.35 -5.89 4.69
N GLU A 13 -8.37 -6.79 3.72
CA GLU A 13 -8.89 -6.53 2.36
C GLU A 13 -10.36 -6.08 2.35
N GLY A 14 -11.13 -6.42 3.40
CA GLY A 14 -12.55 -6.05 3.53
C GLY A 14 -12.80 -4.69 4.19
N HIS A 15 -11.76 -3.99 4.64
CA HIS A 15 -11.91 -2.60 5.10
C HIS A 15 -12.41 -1.71 3.95
N PRO A 16 -13.38 -0.80 4.16
CA PRO A 16 -13.99 -0.03 3.07
C PRO A 16 -13.00 0.71 2.17
N ASP A 17 -11.98 1.36 2.73
CA ASP A 17 -10.94 2.03 1.94
C ASP A 17 -10.15 1.01 1.10
N LYS A 18 -9.86 -0.18 1.64
CA LYS A 18 -9.15 -1.23 0.91
C LYS A 18 -10.00 -1.94 -0.13
N VAL A 19 -11.29 -2.01 0.05
CA VAL A 19 -12.23 -2.42 -1.01
C VAL A 19 -12.10 -1.46 -2.20
N CYS A 20 -12.05 -0.15 -1.95
CA CYS A 20 -11.90 0.86 -2.99
C CYS A 20 -10.53 0.77 -3.69
N ASP A 21 -9.44 0.63 -2.95
CA ASP A 21 -8.10 0.48 -3.50
C ASP A 21 -8.01 -0.74 -4.43
N GLN A 22 -8.55 -1.88 -4.01
CA GLN A 22 -8.56 -3.11 -4.80
C GLN A 22 -9.40 -2.99 -6.07
N ILE A 23 -10.54 -2.30 -6.02
CA ILE A 23 -11.36 -2.05 -7.23
C ILE A 23 -10.61 -1.14 -8.19
N SER A 24 -10.02 -0.05 -7.72
CA SER A 24 -9.28 0.89 -8.55
C SER A 24 -8.06 0.23 -9.23
N ASP A 25 -7.31 -0.60 -8.51
CA ASP A 25 -6.18 -1.33 -9.09
C ASP A 25 -6.63 -2.50 -9.99
N ALA A 26 -7.77 -3.14 -9.73
CA ALA A 26 -8.33 -4.15 -10.63
C ALA A 26 -8.77 -3.53 -11.98
N VAL A 27 -9.28 -2.31 -11.98
CA VAL A 27 -9.59 -1.55 -13.20
C VAL A 27 -8.30 -1.20 -13.94
N LEU A 28 -7.29 -0.73 -13.23
CA LEU A 28 -5.98 -0.43 -13.80
C LEU A 28 -5.34 -1.66 -14.45
N ASP A 29 -5.34 -2.81 -13.77
CA ASP A 29 -4.74 -4.05 -14.27
C ASP A 29 -5.47 -4.58 -15.51
N ASP A 30 -6.80 -4.51 -15.56
CA ASP A 30 -7.58 -4.86 -16.75
C ASP A 30 -7.20 -3.99 -17.96
N ILE A 31 -7.03 -2.70 -17.76
CA ILE A 31 -6.63 -1.77 -18.80
C ILE A 31 -5.20 -2.05 -19.27
N LEU A 32 -4.24 -2.15 -18.35
CA LEU A 32 -2.82 -2.35 -18.71
C LEU A 32 -2.57 -3.70 -19.38
N ALA A 33 -3.36 -4.72 -19.08
CA ALA A 33 -3.29 -6.02 -19.77
C ALA A 33 -3.60 -5.93 -21.26
N HIS A 34 -4.36 -4.93 -21.70
CA HIS A 34 -4.81 -4.76 -23.10
C HIS A 34 -4.25 -3.49 -23.77
N ASP A 35 -3.94 -2.45 -22.99
CA ASP A 35 -3.36 -1.20 -23.43
C ASP A 35 -2.28 -0.72 -22.44
N PRO A 36 -1.02 -1.23 -22.56
CA PRO A 36 0.06 -0.87 -21.65
C PRO A 36 0.46 0.61 -21.68
N THR A 37 -0.05 1.38 -22.64
CA THR A 37 0.23 2.82 -22.79
C THR A 37 -0.91 3.71 -22.32
N ALA A 38 -1.97 3.13 -21.77
CA ALA A 38 -3.10 3.86 -21.25
C ALA A 38 -2.70 4.82 -20.11
N HIS A 39 -3.45 5.93 -20.01
CA HIS A 39 -3.39 6.83 -18.88
C HIS A 39 -4.59 6.59 -17.98
N VAL A 40 -4.33 6.28 -16.71
CA VAL A 40 -5.36 5.89 -15.75
C VAL A 40 -5.16 6.63 -14.44
N ALA A 41 -6.18 7.36 -14.02
CA ALA A 41 -6.37 7.87 -12.68
C ALA A 41 -7.78 7.42 -12.25
N CYS A 42 -7.87 6.25 -11.61
CA CYS A 42 -9.12 5.61 -11.25
C CYS A 42 -9.32 5.65 -9.74
N GLU A 43 -10.40 6.27 -9.30
CA GLU A 43 -10.78 6.38 -7.91
C GLU A 43 -12.11 5.68 -7.69
N THR A 44 -12.23 5.07 -6.52
CA THR A 44 -13.44 4.36 -6.10
C THR A 44 -13.93 4.90 -4.77
N PHE A 45 -15.23 5.05 -4.66
CA PHE A 45 -15.94 5.37 -3.44
C PHE A 45 -16.96 4.27 -3.14
N THR A 46 -17.08 3.88 -1.88
CA THR A 46 -18.11 2.92 -1.44
C THR A 46 -18.74 3.34 -0.12
N THR A 47 -20.03 3.07 0.01
CA THR A 47 -20.80 3.19 1.24
C THR A 47 -21.94 2.18 1.21
N THR A 48 -22.94 2.31 2.11
CA THR A 48 -24.08 1.39 2.18
C THR A 48 -24.73 1.15 0.82
N GLY A 49 -24.57 -0.07 0.30
CA GLY A 49 -25.25 -0.53 -0.92
C GLY A 49 -24.79 0.06 -2.25
N ILE A 50 -23.73 0.86 -2.29
CA ILE A 50 -23.23 1.50 -3.51
C ILE A 50 -21.73 1.45 -3.64
N VAL A 51 -21.25 1.30 -4.88
CA VAL A 51 -19.88 1.51 -5.32
C VAL A 51 -19.91 2.48 -6.50
N THR A 52 -19.12 3.54 -6.44
CA THR A 52 -18.93 4.49 -7.55
C THR A 52 -17.48 4.47 -7.97
N VAL A 53 -17.23 4.23 -9.25
CA VAL A 53 -15.89 4.29 -9.88
C VAL A 53 -15.85 5.55 -10.72
N MET A 54 -14.86 6.39 -10.49
CA MET A 54 -14.73 7.70 -11.13
C MET A 54 -13.27 7.99 -11.46
N GLY A 55 -13.03 9.03 -12.25
CA GLY A 55 -11.69 9.50 -12.59
C GLY A 55 -11.48 9.72 -14.07
N GLU A 56 -10.21 9.90 -14.48
CA GLU A 56 -9.81 10.19 -15.84
C GLU A 56 -9.07 8.98 -16.43
N ILE A 57 -9.63 8.41 -17.50
CA ILE A 57 -9.08 7.22 -18.17
C ILE A 57 -9.03 7.46 -19.69
N THR A 58 -7.81 7.42 -20.24
CA THR A 58 -7.59 7.43 -21.69
C THR A 58 -7.01 6.10 -22.11
N THR A 59 -7.78 5.28 -22.81
CA THR A 59 -7.42 3.95 -23.25
C THR A 59 -8.13 3.58 -24.54
N LYS A 60 -7.55 2.63 -25.29
CA LYS A 60 -8.16 2.01 -26.47
C LYS A 60 -8.97 0.75 -26.13
N HIS A 61 -8.91 0.32 -24.89
CA HIS A 61 -9.58 -0.88 -24.39
C HIS A 61 -10.93 -0.56 -23.74
N TYR A 62 -11.97 -1.35 -24.07
CA TYR A 62 -13.23 -1.30 -23.35
C TYR A 62 -13.15 -2.11 -22.07
N THR A 63 -13.22 -1.45 -20.93
CA THR A 63 -13.17 -2.09 -19.60
C THR A 63 -14.58 -2.24 -19.03
N ASP A 64 -14.98 -3.47 -18.72
CA ASP A 64 -16.25 -3.74 -18.02
C ASP A 64 -16.09 -3.51 -16.50
N ILE A 65 -16.10 -2.23 -16.12
CA ILE A 65 -15.94 -1.79 -14.73
C ILE A 65 -16.97 -2.47 -13.81
N ARG A 66 -18.20 -2.65 -14.28
CA ARG A 66 -19.25 -3.27 -13.47
C ARG A 66 -18.91 -4.71 -13.09
N SER A 67 -18.43 -5.48 -14.02
CA SER A 67 -18.00 -6.88 -13.77
C SER A 67 -16.76 -6.93 -12.88
N ILE A 68 -15.83 -6.00 -13.04
CA ILE A 68 -14.63 -5.89 -12.20
C ILE A 68 -15.02 -5.62 -10.75
N VAL A 69 -15.87 -4.61 -10.49
CA VAL A 69 -16.37 -4.29 -9.15
C VAL A 69 -17.00 -5.52 -8.49
N ARG A 70 -17.90 -6.22 -9.18
CA ARG A 70 -18.59 -7.38 -8.62
C ARG A 70 -17.62 -8.52 -8.28
N ARG A 71 -16.71 -8.85 -9.20
CA ARG A 71 -15.69 -9.89 -8.99
C ARG A 71 -14.78 -9.55 -7.80
N THR A 72 -14.35 -8.30 -7.68
CA THR A 72 -13.50 -7.84 -6.58
C THR A 72 -14.23 -7.93 -5.24
N VAL A 73 -15.46 -7.44 -5.16
CA VAL A 73 -16.30 -7.49 -3.95
C VAL A 73 -16.59 -8.95 -3.54
N GLU A 74 -16.87 -9.84 -4.52
CA GLU A 74 -17.07 -11.28 -4.29
C GLU A 74 -15.80 -11.94 -3.75
N ARG A 75 -14.65 -11.70 -4.38
CA ARG A 75 -13.34 -12.23 -3.96
C ARG A 75 -12.95 -11.81 -2.54
N ILE A 76 -13.26 -10.58 -2.15
CA ILE A 76 -13.06 -10.07 -0.79
C ILE A 76 -13.94 -10.84 0.21
N GLY A 77 -15.12 -11.32 -0.20
CA GLY A 77 -15.99 -12.13 0.63
C GLY A 77 -17.26 -11.41 1.09
N TYR A 78 -17.64 -10.31 0.46
CA TYR A 78 -18.97 -9.71 0.64
C TYR A 78 -19.96 -10.46 -0.27
N THR A 79 -20.38 -11.65 0.17
CA THR A 79 -21.18 -12.60 -0.58
C THR A 79 -22.57 -12.84 -0.01
N ASP A 80 -22.85 -12.33 1.20
CA ASP A 80 -24.13 -12.51 1.89
C ASP A 80 -24.84 -11.16 2.05
N PRO A 81 -26.09 -11.03 1.54
CA PRO A 81 -26.91 -9.82 1.73
C PRO A 81 -27.14 -9.45 3.20
N ALA A 82 -27.02 -10.42 4.13
CA ALA A 82 -27.13 -10.16 5.55
C ALA A 82 -26.00 -9.26 6.10
N TYR A 83 -24.92 -9.08 5.35
CA TYR A 83 -23.86 -8.12 5.68
C TYR A 83 -24.28 -6.66 5.37
N GLY A 84 -25.40 -6.47 4.68
CA GLY A 84 -25.91 -5.17 4.24
C GLY A 84 -25.13 -4.57 3.04
N PHE A 85 -24.12 -5.27 2.56
CA PHE A 85 -23.34 -5.00 1.35
C PHE A 85 -22.90 -6.31 0.75
N ASP A 86 -23.24 -6.55 -0.51
CA ASP A 86 -22.84 -7.77 -1.23
C ASP A 86 -22.66 -7.51 -2.73
N TYR A 87 -21.85 -8.37 -3.38
CA TYR A 87 -21.46 -8.21 -4.78
C TYR A 87 -22.62 -8.28 -5.79
N ARG A 88 -23.75 -8.91 -5.45
CA ARG A 88 -24.91 -9.06 -6.35
C ARG A 88 -25.82 -7.87 -6.30
N SER A 89 -26.09 -7.35 -5.10
CA SER A 89 -27.11 -6.34 -4.86
C SER A 89 -26.58 -4.91 -4.82
N CYS A 90 -25.27 -4.68 -4.60
CA CYS A 90 -24.73 -3.32 -4.57
C CYS A 90 -24.94 -2.61 -5.92
N ALA A 91 -25.33 -1.35 -5.85
CA ALA A 91 -25.39 -0.48 -7.02
C ALA A 91 -23.96 -0.17 -7.49
N VAL A 92 -23.72 -0.21 -8.80
CA VAL A 92 -22.44 0.19 -9.39
C VAL A 92 -22.68 1.37 -10.31
N MET A 93 -22.04 2.49 -10.00
CA MET A 93 -22.08 3.73 -10.78
C MET A 93 -20.71 4.04 -11.34
N THR A 94 -20.65 4.70 -12.49
CA THR A 94 -19.41 5.14 -13.12
C THR A 94 -19.51 6.60 -13.53
N ALA A 95 -18.43 7.36 -13.31
CA ALA A 95 -18.24 8.73 -13.77
C ALA A 95 -16.79 8.86 -14.26
N ILE A 96 -16.57 8.45 -15.51
CA ILE A 96 -15.26 8.41 -16.14
C ILE A 96 -15.21 9.41 -17.28
N ASP A 97 -14.18 10.25 -17.26
CA ASP A 97 -13.84 11.21 -18.31
C ASP A 97 -12.50 10.86 -18.97
N GLU A 98 -12.19 11.49 -20.09
CA GLU A 98 -10.85 11.42 -20.68
C GLU A 98 -9.89 12.37 -19.96
N GLN A 99 -8.58 12.04 -19.97
CA GLN A 99 -7.55 12.93 -19.43
C GLN A 99 -7.60 14.32 -20.09
N SER A 100 -7.46 15.37 -19.28
CA SER A 100 -7.38 16.76 -19.78
C SER A 100 -6.28 16.90 -20.83
N PRO A 101 -6.58 17.51 -22.01
CA PRO A 101 -5.57 17.79 -23.02
C PRO A 101 -4.42 18.67 -22.51
N ASP A 102 -4.69 19.59 -21.58
CA ASP A 102 -3.69 20.50 -21.03
C ASP A 102 -2.67 19.74 -20.18
N ILE A 103 -3.13 18.76 -19.39
CA ILE A 103 -2.24 17.87 -18.61
C ILE A 103 -1.43 16.97 -19.56
N ALA A 104 -2.08 16.41 -20.58
CA ALA A 104 -1.43 15.52 -21.55
C ALA A 104 -0.27 16.19 -22.30
N MET A 105 -0.37 17.49 -22.60
CA MET A 105 0.72 18.24 -23.27
C MET A 105 2.00 18.24 -22.44
N GLY A 106 1.94 18.53 -21.14
CA GLY A 106 3.12 18.59 -20.27
C GLY A 106 3.71 17.23 -19.92
N VAL A 107 2.86 16.19 -19.89
CA VAL A 107 3.31 14.81 -19.57
C VAL A 107 3.92 14.11 -20.77
N ASN A 108 3.35 14.30 -21.96
CA ASN A 108 3.78 13.63 -23.20
C ASN A 108 5.00 14.28 -23.86
N GLN A 109 5.31 15.53 -23.50
CA GLN A 109 6.50 16.25 -23.94
C GLN A 109 7.05 17.04 -22.77
N SER A 110 8.11 16.53 -22.14
CA SER A 110 8.73 17.18 -20.99
C SER A 110 9.29 18.57 -21.30
N TYR A 111 9.53 19.35 -20.24
CA TYR A 111 10.19 20.65 -20.33
C TYR A 111 11.56 20.54 -21.02
N GLU A 112 12.37 19.54 -20.69
CA GLU A 112 13.68 19.29 -21.30
C GLU A 112 13.56 19.02 -22.81
N HIS A 113 12.56 18.26 -23.23
CA HIS A 113 12.34 17.97 -24.64
C HIS A 113 11.87 19.22 -25.42
N GLN A 114 11.01 20.04 -24.82
CA GLN A 114 10.56 21.32 -25.41
C GLN A 114 11.71 22.33 -25.56
N GLU A 115 12.69 22.32 -24.66
CA GLU A 115 13.90 23.15 -24.74
C GLU A 115 14.96 22.59 -25.71
N GLY A 116 14.65 21.54 -26.46
CA GLY A 116 15.49 20.97 -27.49
C GLY A 116 16.35 19.79 -27.06
N GLY A 117 16.07 19.18 -25.92
CA GLY A 117 16.67 17.92 -25.49
C GLY A 117 16.35 16.79 -26.46
N THR A 118 17.32 15.91 -26.72
CA THR A 118 17.20 14.80 -27.68
C THR A 118 17.28 13.42 -27.05
N ASP A 119 17.47 13.34 -25.72
CA ASP A 119 17.45 12.05 -25.03
C ASP A 119 16.01 11.51 -24.99
N ALA A 120 15.81 10.29 -25.48
CA ALA A 120 14.51 9.64 -25.48
C ALA A 120 13.96 9.42 -24.05
N ALA A 121 14.82 9.36 -23.04
CA ALA A 121 14.42 9.24 -21.65
C ALA A 121 13.82 10.55 -21.08
N ASP A 122 14.13 11.68 -21.68
CA ASP A 122 13.57 12.98 -21.31
C ASP A 122 12.21 13.26 -21.97
N LEU A 123 11.71 12.37 -22.85
CA LEU A 123 10.45 12.61 -23.56
C LEU A 123 9.26 12.74 -22.62
N ILE A 124 9.20 11.90 -21.58
CA ILE A 124 8.09 11.85 -20.62
C ILE A 124 8.44 12.67 -19.38
N GLY A 125 7.68 13.74 -19.13
CA GLY A 125 7.75 14.50 -17.90
C GLY A 125 6.98 13.84 -16.75
N ALA A 126 7.25 14.25 -15.53
CA ALA A 126 6.48 13.81 -14.36
C ALA A 126 4.99 14.20 -14.51
N GLY A 127 4.10 13.25 -14.21
CA GLY A 127 2.65 13.43 -14.34
C GLY A 127 2.04 14.40 -13.33
N ASP A 128 2.79 14.73 -12.28
CA ASP A 128 2.42 15.73 -11.28
C ASP A 128 3.68 16.25 -10.59
N GLN A 129 3.54 17.34 -9.83
CA GLN A 129 4.51 17.74 -8.82
C GLN A 129 4.34 16.90 -7.56
N GLY A 130 5.40 16.76 -6.76
CA GLY A 130 5.26 16.09 -5.46
C GLY A 130 6.58 15.59 -4.89
N MET A 131 6.49 15.05 -3.68
CA MET A 131 7.57 14.37 -2.98
C MET A 131 7.17 12.90 -2.77
N MET A 132 8.07 11.97 -3.07
CA MET A 132 7.85 10.55 -2.91
C MET A 132 8.97 9.98 -2.04
N PHE A 133 8.60 9.07 -1.14
CA PHE A 133 9.51 8.52 -0.16
C PHE A 133 9.65 7.01 -0.30
N GLY A 134 10.89 6.53 -0.18
CA GLY A 134 11.22 5.14 0.00
C GLY A 134 11.91 4.92 1.33
N TYR A 135 11.72 3.76 1.94
CA TYR A 135 12.36 3.40 3.19
C TYR A 135 12.72 1.91 3.23
N ALA A 136 13.82 1.60 3.89
CA ALA A 136 14.20 0.24 4.25
C ALA A 136 14.95 0.23 5.58
N CYS A 137 14.86 -0.87 6.32
CA CYS A 137 15.63 -1.09 7.55
C CYS A 137 15.89 -2.58 7.77
N ASP A 138 16.90 -2.89 8.59
CA ASP A 138 17.34 -4.25 8.90
C ASP A 138 16.52 -4.95 10.02
N GLU A 139 15.28 -4.51 10.25
CA GLU A 139 14.44 -5.04 11.35
C GLU A 139 13.76 -6.37 11.00
N THR A 140 13.52 -6.64 9.72
CA THR A 140 12.85 -7.85 9.22
C THR A 140 13.55 -8.38 7.97
N ASP A 141 13.29 -9.64 7.62
CA ASP A 141 13.88 -10.30 6.44
C ASP A 141 13.48 -9.63 5.11
N VAL A 142 12.34 -8.92 5.11
CA VAL A 142 11.86 -8.15 3.96
C VAL A 142 12.31 -6.70 3.98
N LEU A 143 13.19 -6.34 4.91
CA LEU A 143 13.74 -4.99 5.10
C LEU A 143 12.66 -3.91 5.33
N MET A 144 11.61 -4.30 6.06
CA MET A 144 10.51 -3.43 6.49
C MET A 144 10.57 -3.20 8.01
N PRO A 145 10.00 -2.07 8.50
CA PRO A 145 9.84 -1.86 9.94
C PRO A 145 8.98 -2.96 10.58
N ALA A 146 9.43 -3.49 11.70
CA ALA A 146 8.77 -4.61 12.36
C ALA A 146 7.30 -4.32 12.76
N PRO A 147 6.90 -3.13 13.27
CA PRO A 147 5.51 -2.88 13.65
C PRO A 147 4.53 -3.00 12.49
N ILE A 148 4.87 -2.43 11.31
CA ILE A 148 3.97 -2.49 10.14
C ILE A 148 3.98 -3.88 9.51
N ASP A 149 5.11 -4.54 9.41
CA ASP A 149 5.21 -5.90 8.89
C ASP A 149 4.36 -6.88 9.73
N LEU A 150 4.46 -6.81 11.05
CA LEU A 150 3.64 -7.62 11.95
C LEU A 150 2.14 -7.27 11.86
N ALA A 151 1.81 -5.99 11.74
CA ALA A 151 0.42 -5.57 11.58
C ALA A 151 -0.17 -6.10 10.25
N HIS A 152 0.57 -6.04 9.13
CA HIS A 152 0.15 -6.63 7.86
C HIS A 152 -0.06 -8.13 7.94
N LYS A 153 0.88 -8.84 8.57
CA LYS A 153 0.78 -10.30 8.76
C LYS A 153 -0.45 -10.68 9.60
N LEU A 154 -0.78 -9.91 10.64
CA LEU A 154 -2.00 -10.13 11.43
C LEU A 154 -3.28 -9.90 10.61
N ALA A 155 -3.34 -8.81 9.84
CA ALA A 155 -4.48 -8.52 8.99
C ALA A 155 -4.67 -9.58 7.89
N ARG A 156 -3.57 -10.07 7.29
CA ARG A 156 -3.58 -11.17 6.33
C ARG A 156 -4.03 -12.48 6.97
N GLN A 157 -3.53 -12.80 8.16
CA GLN A 157 -3.92 -14.00 8.89
C GLN A 157 -5.42 -14.03 9.22
N LEU A 158 -6.03 -12.89 9.57
CA LEU A 158 -7.48 -12.77 9.72
C LEU A 158 -8.22 -13.21 8.45
N THR A 159 -7.75 -12.75 7.31
CA THR A 159 -8.35 -13.09 6.01
C THR A 159 -8.13 -14.56 5.64
N ASP A 160 -6.94 -15.10 5.84
CA ASP A 160 -6.60 -16.48 5.51
C ASP A 160 -7.42 -17.46 6.35
N VAL A 161 -7.54 -17.20 7.66
CA VAL A 161 -8.34 -18.02 8.58
C VAL A 161 -9.84 -17.92 8.26
N ARG A 162 -10.33 -16.75 7.85
CA ARG A 162 -11.71 -16.57 7.38
C ARG A 162 -11.96 -17.33 6.08
N LYS A 163 -11.12 -17.15 5.06
CA LYS A 163 -11.29 -17.78 3.74
C LYS A 163 -11.12 -19.29 3.77
N SER A 164 -10.28 -19.81 4.67
CA SER A 164 -10.16 -21.26 4.89
C SER A 164 -11.36 -21.88 5.61
N GLY A 165 -12.27 -21.08 6.16
CA GLY A 165 -13.41 -21.54 6.95
C GLY A 165 -13.05 -22.01 8.36
N LYS A 166 -11.80 -21.87 8.81
CA LYS A 166 -11.34 -22.30 10.13
C LYS A 166 -12.11 -21.58 11.26
N LEU A 167 -12.36 -20.26 11.08
CA LEU A 167 -13.23 -19.47 11.94
C LEU A 167 -14.36 -18.90 11.07
N SER A 168 -15.41 -19.70 10.85
CA SER A 168 -16.49 -19.43 9.89
C SER A 168 -17.34 -18.20 10.24
N TRP A 169 -17.30 -17.75 11.49
CA TRP A 169 -17.98 -16.55 11.98
C TRP A 169 -17.22 -15.24 11.69
N LEU A 170 -15.99 -15.28 11.16
CA LEU A 170 -15.26 -14.09 10.74
C LEU A 170 -15.90 -13.49 9.48
N ARG A 171 -16.02 -12.15 9.48
CA ARG A 171 -16.46 -11.35 8.34
C ARG A 171 -15.31 -10.56 7.75
N PRO A 172 -15.47 -9.95 6.54
CA PRO A 172 -14.34 -9.40 5.79
C PRO A 172 -13.60 -8.23 6.43
N ASP A 173 -14.30 -7.35 7.18
CA ASP A 173 -13.71 -6.13 7.75
C ASP A 173 -12.92 -6.42 9.03
N GLY A 174 -11.78 -5.78 9.15
CA GLY A 174 -10.95 -5.91 10.35
C GLY A 174 -9.73 -4.99 10.32
N LYS A 175 -9.16 -4.79 11.52
CA LYS A 175 -7.97 -3.96 11.74
C LYS A 175 -7.02 -4.66 12.69
N SER A 176 -5.73 -4.41 12.52
CA SER A 176 -4.67 -4.83 13.43
C SER A 176 -3.81 -3.64 13.80
N GLN A 177 -3.24 -3.67 15.02
CA GLN A 177 -2.25 -2.69 15.46
C GLN A 177 -1.23 -3.38 16.34
N VAL A 178 0.05 -3.10 16.11
CA VAL A 178 1.16 -3.68 16.88
C VAL A 178 2.01 -2.56 17.45
N THR A 179 2.20 -2.58 18.76
CA THR A 179 3.17 -1.73 19.45
C THR A 179 4.42 -2.56 19.74
N VAL A 180 5.56 -2.05 19.30
CA VAL A 180 6.87 -2.66 19.50
C VAL A 180 7.69 -1.84 20.49
N GLU A 181 8.40 -2.50 21.39
CA GLU A 181 9.39 -1.92 22.28
C GLU A 181 10.79 -2.16 21.70
N TYR A 182 11.56 -1.08 21.58
CA TYR A 182 12.94 -1.12 21.07
C TYR A 182 13.97 -0.95 22.16
N GLY A 183 15.09 -1.67 22.03
CA GLY A 183 16.30 -1.46 22.81
C GLY A 183 17.08 -0.22 22.38
N ASP A 184 18.10 0.10 23.16
CA ASP A 184 19.02 1.22 22.85
C ASP A 184 19.85 0.96 21.57
N ASP A 185 20.01 -0.31 21.17
CA ASP A 185 20.63 -0.74 19.93
C ASP A 185 19.70 -0.72 18.70
N GLY A 186 18.43 -0.31 18.91
CA GLY A 186 17.39 -0.25 17.89
C GLY A 186 16.76 -1.59 17.53
N LYS A 187 17.07 -2.68 18.28
CA LYS A 187 16.44 -3.99 18.05
C LYS A 187 15.12 -4.12 18.76
N VAL A 188 14.23 -4.92 18.19
CA VAL A 188 12.94 -5.28 18.78
C VAL A 188 13.16 -6.13 20.01
N LEU A 189 12.60 -5.70 21.15
CA LEU A 189 12.65 -6.41 22.44
C LEU A 189 11.35 -7.17 22.74
N SER A 190 10.21 -6.53 22.51
CA SER A 190 8.90 -7.10 22.85
C SER A 190 7.78 -6.40 22.07
N CYS A 191 6.58 -7.00 22.10
CA CYS A 191 5.32 -6.41 21.67
C CYS A 191 4.42 -6.15 22.89
N PRO A 192 4.51 -4.98 23.54
CA PRO A 192 3.74 -4.69 24.77
C PRO A 192 2.23 -4.65 24.56
N ALA A 193 1.76 -4.28 23.35
CA ALA A 193 0.34 -4.22 23.04
C ALA A 193 0.07 -4.68 21.59
N ILE A 194 -0.95 -5.52 21.44
CA ILE A 194 -1.46 -6.00 20.17
C ILE A 194 -2.96 -5.81 20.18
N VAL A 195 -3.47 -5.09 19.16
CA VAL A 195 -4.91 -4.83 18.98
C VAL A 195 -5.37 -5.55 17.74
N VAL A 196 -6.46 -6.29 17.83
CA VAL A 196 -7.16 -6.89 16.70
C VAL A 196 -8.64 -6.59 16.82
N SER A 197 -9.20 -5.88 15.84
CA SER A 197 -10.64 -5.67 15.72
C SER A 197 -11.11 -6.39 14.47
N THR A 198 -12.06 -7.30 14.61
CA THR A 198 -12.59 -8.08 13.50
C THR A 198 -14.10 -8.09 13.49
N GLN A 199 -14.69 -7.88 12.31
CA GLN A 199 -16.09 -8.06 12.07
C GLN A 199 -16.45 -9.55 12.18
N HIS A 200 -17.62 -9.85 12.79
CA HIS A 200 -18.02 -11.21 13.11
C HIS A 200 -19.53 -11.41 13.01
N ASP A 201 -19.95 -12.66 12.96
CA ASP A 201 -21.36 -13.04 13.03
C ASP A 201 -21.95 -12.70 14.40
N PRO A 202 -23.27 -12.41 14.46
CA PRO A 202 -23.92 -11.97 15.70
C PRO A 202 -23.95 -13.01 16.83
N ASP A 203 -23.85 -14.30 16.47
CA ASP A 203 -24.13 -15.42 17.40
C ASP A 203 -22.89 -15.90 18.16
N ILE A 204 -21.68 -15.47 17.79
CA ILE A 204 -20.45 -15.84 18.49
C ILE A 204 -20.34 -15.11 19.84
N ALA A 205 -20.08 -15.85 20.90
CA ALA A 205 -19.83 -15.27 22.23
C ALA A 205 -18.50 -14.50 22.24
N LEU A 206 -18.50 -13.29 22.80
CA LEU A 206 -17.31 -12.42 22.78
C LEU A 206 -16.08 -13.05 23.47
N LYS A 207 -16.30 -13.88 24.49
CA LYS A 207 -15.21 -14.60 25.15
C LYS A 207 -14.56 -15.61 24.22
N GLU A 208 -15.36 -16.41 23.53
CA GLU A 208 -14.89 -17.41 22.57
C GLU A 208 -14.17 -16.74 21.39
N LEU A 209 -14.74 -15.66 20.86
CA LEU A 209 -14.10 -14.85 19.82
C LEU A 209 -12.71 -14.39 20.25
N ARG A 210 -12.58 -13.83 21.45
CA ARG A 210 -11.30 -13.32 21.96
C ARG A 210 -10.25 -14.41 22.11
N GLU A 211 -10.64 -15.55 22.68
CA GLU A 211 -9.76 -16.71 22.82
C GLU A 211 -9.30 -17.21 21.45
N ALA A 212 -10.23 -17.40 20.50
CA ALA A 212 -9.92 -17.88 19.16
C ALA A 212 -9.00 -16.91 18.39
N VAL A 213 -9.21 -15.60 18.48
CA VAL A 213 -8.34 -14.62 17.81
C VAL A 213 -6.92 -14.63 18.40
N VAL A 214 -6.77 -14.77 19.70
CA VAL A 214 -5.43 -14.90 20.31
C VAL A 214 -4.73 -16.16 19.83
N GLU A 215 -5.40 -17.32 19.83
CA GLU A 215 -4.78 -18.59 19.50
C GLU A 215 -4.53 -18.76 17.99
N GLU A 216 -5.45 -18.33 17.13
CA GLU A 216 -5.42 -18.63 15.70
C GLU A 216 -4.91 -17.48 14.82
N ILE A 217 -4.89 -16.25 15.36
CA ILE A 217 -4.47 -15.06 14.62
C ILE A 217 -3.17 -14.48 15.23
N ILE A 218 -3.16 -14.19 16.54
CA ILE A 218 -2.04 -13.44 17.13
C ILE A 218 -0.83 -14.35 17.35
N LYS A 219 -0.98 -15.46 18.05
CA LYS A 219 0.15 -16.35 18.41
C LYS A 219 0.86 -16.97 17.21
N PRO A 220 0.18 -17.35 16.09
CA PRO A 220 0.88 -17.86 14.92
C PRO A 220 1.75 -16.81 14.19
N ILE A 221 1.47 -15.53 14.36
CA ILE A 221 2.12 -14.43 13.62
C ILE A 221 3.19 -13.74 14.46
N ILE A 222 2.87 -13.43 15.72
CA ILE A 222 3.82 -12.72 16.60
C ILE A 222 4.86 -13.72 17.13
N PRO A 223 6.17 -13.52 16.85
CA PRO A 223 7.20 -14.39 17.38
C PRO A 223 7.10 -14.53 18.91
N ALA A 224 7.16 -15.77 19.40
CA ALA A 224 6.97 -16.07 20.82
C ALA A 224 7.92 -15.29 21.75
N GLN A 225 9.11 -14.98 21.26
CA GLN A 225 10.10 -14.16 21.98
C GLN A 225 9.67 -12.72 22.24
N TYR A 226 8.74 -12.19 21.44
CA TYR A 226 8.23 -10.82 21.61
C TYR A 226 6.97 -10.76 22.48
N ILE A 227 6.37 -11.93 22.81
CA ILE A 227 5.24 -12.03 23.72
C ILE A 227 5.78 -12.24 25.13
N THR A 228 5.54 -11.28 26.01
CA THR A 228 5.95 -11.35 27.43
C THR A 228 4.73 -11.51 28.31
N LYS A 229 4.95 -11.75 29.61
CA LYS A 229 3.86 -11.79 30.62
C LYS A 229 3.07 -10.48 30.74
N ASP A 230 3.69 -9.37 30.29
CA ASP A 230 3.09 -8.02 30.37
C ASP A 230 2.45 -7.61 29.03
N THR A 231 2.55 -8.45 27.99
CA THR A 231 1.91 -8.20 26.67
C THR A 231 0.39 -8.18 26.82
N LYS A 232 -0.23 -7.12 26.33
CA LYS A 232 -1.69 -6.94 26.37
C LYS A 232 -2.29 -7.23 25.00
N PHE A 233 -3.30 -8.11 25.01
CA PHE A 233 -4.11 -8.41 23.82
C PHE A 233 -5.46 -7.68 23.93
N TYR A 234 -5.71 -6.78 22.98
CA TYR A 234 -6.98 -6.06 22.87
C TYR A 234 -7.75 -6.60 21.67
N VAL A 235 -8.62 -7.56 21.90
CA VAL A 235 -9.46 -8.15 20.86
C VAL A 235 -10.88 -7.63 21.01
N ASN A 236 -11.37 -6.96 19.95
CA ASN A 236 -12.67 -6.27 19.94
C ASN A 236 -12.91 -5.53 21.28
N PRO A 237 -12.08 -4.53 21.64
CA PRO A 237 -12.16 -3.88 22.95
C PRO A 237 -13.49 -3.14 23.16
N THR A 238 -14.14 -2.68 22.11
CA THR A 238 -15.46 -2.06 22.14
C THR A 238 -16.61 -3.07 22.30
N GLY A 239 -16.30 -4.37 22.18
CA GLY A 239 -17.28 -5.46 22.26
C GLY A 239 -17.75 -5.93 20.88
N ARG A 240 -19.04 -5.78 20.58
CA ARG A 240 -19.66 -6.29 19.36
C ARG A 240 -19.24 -5.50 18.13
N PHE A 241 -18.81 -6.22 17.06
CA PHE A 241 -18.47 -5.65 15.75
C PHE A 241 -19.14 -6.48 14.64
N VAL A 242 -20.46 -6.40 14.55
CA VAL A 242 -21.27 -7.10 13.54
C VAL A 242 -21.51 -6.21 12.32
N VAL A 243 -21.83 -4.94 12.55
CA VAL A 243 -21.94 -3.94 11.47
C VAL A 243 -20.55 -3.43 11.15
N GLY A 244 -20.11 -3.64 9.92
CA GLY A 244 -18.79 -3.25 9.41
C GLY A 244 -18.77 -3.22 7.89
N GLY A 245 -17.58 -3.08 7.32
CA GLY A 245 -17.43 -2.87 5.88
C GLY A 245 -18.11 -1.59 5.40
N PRO A 246 -18.50 -1.49 4.12
CA PRO A 246 -19.13 -0.29 3.55
C PRO A 246 -20.43 0.15 4.22
N VAL A 247 -21.06 -0.72 5.01
CA VAL A 247 -22.24 -0.38 5.80
C VAL A 247 -21.88 0.36 7.08
N GLY A 248 -20.75 0.00 7.68
CA GLY A 248 -20.28 0.60 8.93
C GLY A 248 -19.53 1.91 8.73
N ASP A 249 -18.80 2.02 7.65
CA ASP A 249 -17.97 3.19 7.32
C ASP A 249 -17.82 3.36 5.81
N THR A 250 -17.67 4.59 5.37
CA THR A 250 -17.46 4.94 3.96
C THR A 250 -16.01 4.67 3.57
N GLY A 251 -15.79 4.08 2.38
CA GLY A 251 -14.48 3.88 1.79
C GLY A 251 -14.19 4.81 0.63
N LEU A 252 -12.91 5.13 0.45
CA LEU A 252 -12.40 5.89 -0.68
C LEU A 252 -10.98 5.43 -1.01
N THR A 253 -10.65 5.35 -2.29
CA THR A 253 -9.29 5.07 -2.77
C THR A 253 -8.29 6.07 -2.18
N GLY A 254 -7.14 5.56 -1.70
CA GLY A 254 -6.05 6.39 -1.23
C GLY A 254 -6.21 6.98 0.17
N ARG A 255 -7.07 6.39 1.03
CA ARG A 255 -7.23 6.81 2.43
C ARG A 255 -6.47 5.95 3.44
N LYS A 256 -5.63 5.02 2.98
CA LYS A 256 -4.79 4.16 3.84
C LYS A 256 -3.31 4.25 3.47
N ILE A 257 -2.87 5.46 3.06
CA ILE A 257 -1.52 5.68 2.50
C ILE A 257 -0.38 5.34 3.46
N ILE A 258 -0.58 5.45 4.76
CA ILE A 258 0.42 5.07 5.78
C ILE A 258 0.45 3.55 5.98
N VAL A 259 -0.70 2.89 5.90
CA VAL A 259 -0.81 1.41 5.87
C VAL A 259 -0.15 0.87 4.58
N ASP A 260 -0.34 1.55 3.46
CA ASP A 260 0.23 1.16 2.16
C ASP A 260 1.74 1.23 2.11
N THR A 261 2.36 2.03 2.99
CA THR A 261 3.80 2.32 2.99
C THR A 261 4.50 1.75 4.23
N TYR A 262 4.92 2.58 5.16
CA TYR A 262 5.85 2.17 6.23
C TYR A 262 5.27 2.29 7.65
N GLY A 263 3.95 2.44 7.80
CA GLY A 263 3.29 2.47 9.12
C GLY A 263 3.72 3.64 10.00
N GLY A 264 4.18 4.74 9.42
CA GLY A 264 4.66 5.92 10.13
C GLY A 264 6.16 5.91 10.47
N SER A 265 6.92 4.89 10.05
CA SER A 265 8.38 4.82 10.26
C SER A 265 9.18 5.72 9.33
N ALA A 266 8.58 6.17 8.23
CA ALA A 266 9.16 7.10 7.26
C ALA A 266 8.20 8.25 6.98
N ALA A 267 8.72 9.32 6.36
CA ALA A 267 7.91 10.40 5.82
C ALA A 267 7.00 9.90 4.68
N HIS A 268 5.98 10.69 4.36
CA HIS A 268 5.06 10.43 3.25
C HIS A 268 4.73 11.74 2.53
N GLY A 269 4.75 11.72 1.19
CA GLY A 269 4.46 12.91 0.38
C GLY A 269 2.97 13.23 0.20
N GLY A 270 2.08 12.33 0.62
CA GLY A 270 0.62 12.50 0.57
C GLY A 270 -0.05 11.86 -0.64
N GLY A 271 0.68 11.49 -1.71
CA GLY A 271 0.14 10.84 -2.89
C GLY A 271 -0.27 9.39 -2.63
N CYS A 272 -1.46 8.99 -3.08
CA CYS A 272 -1.89 7.58 -3.05
C CYS A 272 -1.36 6.81 -4.27
N PHE A 273 -1.36 5.47 -4.18
CA PHE A 273 -0.87 4.59 -5.24
C PHE A 273 -1.99 3.98 -6.08
N SER A 274 -2.97 3.36 -5.43
CA SER A 274 -4.02 2.59 -6.10
C SER A 274 -4.78 3.41 -7.13
N GLY A 275 -5.08 2.78 -8.27
CA GLY A 275 -5.78 3.38 -9.40
C GLY A 275 -4.92 4.25 -10.34
N LYS A 276 -3.64 4.45 -10.02
CA LYS A 276 -2.72 5.28 -10.83
C LYS A 276 -1.82 4.41 -11.70
N ASP A 277 -1.79 4.70 -13.01
CA ASP A 277 -0.83 4.12 -13.93
C ASP A 277 0.61 4.61 -13.66
N PRO A 278 1.66 3.93 -14.17
CA PRO A 278 3.05 4.24 -13.81
C PRO A 278 3.58 5.58 -14.32
N THR A 279 2.85 6.34 -15.14
CA THR A 279 3.25 7.72 -15.48
C THR A 279 3.04 8.69 -14.32
N LYS A 280 2.23 8.32 -13.33
CA LYS A 280 2.03 9.08 -12.08
C LYS A 280 3.18 8.79 -11.13
N VAL A 281 4.04 9.78 -10.93
CA VAL A 281 5.23 9.68 -10.07
C VAL A 281 4.90 9.38 -8.61
N ASP A 282 3.72 9.74 -8.13
CA ASP A 282 3.23 9.35 -6.81
C ASP A 282 3.41 7.85 -6.55
N ARG A 283 3.17 7.03 -7.57
CA ARG A 283 3.33 5.58 -7.48
C ARG A 283 4.71 5.13 -7.95
N SER A 284 5.10 5.45 -9.18
CA SER A 284 6.33 4.94 -9.79
C SER A 284 7.58 5.40 -9.06
N ALA A 285 7.66 6.67 -8.69
CA ALA A 285 8.82 7.19 -7.96
C ALA A 285 8.86 6.72 -6.50
N ALA A 286 7.71 6.49 -5.84
CA ALA A 286 7.69 5.85 -4.53
C ALA A 286 8.21 4.40 -4.59
N TYR A 287 7.88 3.65 -5.64
CA TYR A 287 8.42 2.31 -5.87
C TYR A 287 9.92 2.34 -6.16
N MET A 288 10.39 3.30 -6.97
CA MET A 288 11.82 3.50 -7.21
C MET A 288 12.57 3.90 -5.95
N ALA A 289 12.02 4.80 -5.15
CA ALA A 289 12.60 5.21 -3.87
C ALA A 289 12.72 4.02 -2.89
N ARG A 290 11.70 3.14 -2.84
CA ARG A 290 11.78 1.86 -2.09
C ARG A 290 12.89 0.96 -2.64
N TYR A 291 12.96 0.79 -3.95
CA TYR A 291 13.99 -0.01 -4.61
C TYR A 291 15.39 0.47 -4.23
N ILE A 292 15.65 1.78 -4.31
CA ILE A 292 16.93 2.39 -3.93
C ILE A 292 17.23 2.15 -2.45
N ALA A 293 16.30 2.49 -1.56
CA ALA A 293 16.48 2.32 -0.11
C ALA A 293 16.79 0.87 0.27
N LYS A 294 16.07 -0.08 -0.33
CA LYS A 294 16.25 -1.51 -0.10
C LYS A 294 17.63 -1.99 -0.57
N ASN A 295 18.08 -1.54 -1.74
CA ASN A 295 19.42 -1.86 -2.26
C ASN A 295 20.53 -1.34 -1.35
N LEU A 296 20.43 -0.11 -0.83
CA LEU A 296 21.43 0.44 0.08
C LEU A 296 21.54 -0.37 1.38
N VAL A 297 20.39 -0.75 1.97
CA VAL A 297 20.37 -1.55 3.20
C VAL A 297 20.86 -2.98 2.92
N ALA A 298 20.40 -3.62 1.85
CA ALA A 298 20.82 -4.97 1.46
C ALA A 298 22.33 -5.06 1.14
N ALA A 299 22.89 -4.00 0.56
CA ALA A 299 24.34 -3.90 0.32
C ALA A 299 25.16 -3.64 1.60
N GLY A 300 24.54 -3.47 2.75
CA GLY A 300 25.21 -3.17 4.03
C GLY A 300 25.78 -1.75 4.11
N LEU A 301 25.34 -0.84 3.25
CA LEU A 301 25.80 0.55 3.25
C LEU A 301 25.19 1.37 4.40
N CYS A 302 24.06 0.92 4.94
CA CYS A 302 23.41 1.46 6.12
C CYS A 302 22.47 0.41 6.74
N ARG A 303 22.06 0.62 8.00
CA ARG A 303 21.07 -0.24 8.67
C ARG A 303 19.64 0.20 8.39
N LYS A 304 19.44 1.46 8.08
CA LYS A 304 18.17 2.03 7.67
C LYS A 304 18.40 3.24 6.78
N CYS A 305 17.50 3.44 5.84
CA CYS A 305 17.63 4.49 4.86
C CYS A 305 16.25 5.01 4.45
N GLN A 306 16.13 6.33 4.34
CA GLN A 306 15.05 7.01 3.68
C GLN A 306 15.57 7.69 2.42
N ILE A 307 14.85 7.52 1.33
CA ILE A 307 15.08 8.21 0.06
C ILE A 307 13.91 9.16 -0.18
N GLU A 308 14.18 10.41 -0.51
CA GLU A 308 13.18 11.34 -1.02
C GLU A 308 13.49 11.66 -2.48
N LEU A 309 12.47 11.58 -3.33
CA LEU A 309 12.48 12.04 -4.72
C LEU A 309 11.42 13.13 -4.87
N ALA A 310 11.79 14.28 -5.42
CA ALA A 310 10.82 15.34 -5.68
C ALA A 310 10.79 15.70 -7.17
N TYR A 311 9.59 15.96 -7.70
CA TYR A 311 9.37 16.32 -9.10
C TYR A 311 8.55 17.60 -9.24
N ALA A 312 8.75 18.29 -10.37
CA ALA A 312 7.84 19.28 -10.89
C ALA A 312 7.03 18.69 -12.04
N ILE A 313 5.75 19.05 -12.16
CA ILE A 313 4.90 18.58 -13.27
C ILE A 313 5.52 18.90 -14.60
N GLY A 314 5.52 17.94 -15.53
CA GLY A 314 6.07 18.09 -16.87
C GLY A 314 7.60 18.10 -16.96
N VAL A 315 8.35 17.98 -15.86
CA VAL A 315 9.81 17.90 -15.82
C VAL A 315 10.25 16.45 -15.71
N ALA A 316 11.21 16.02 -16.51
CA ALA A 316 11.69 14.64 -16.52
C ALA A 316 12.65 14.34 -15.37
N HIS A 317 13.56 15.26 -15.08
CA HIS A 317 14.52 15.07 -13.99
C HIS A 317 13.92 15.41 -12.62
N PRO A 318 14.23 14.62 -11.55
CA PRO A 318 13.85 15.02 -10.20
C PRO A 318 14.50 16.35 -9.83
N VAL A 319 13.74 17.24 -9.19
CA VAL A 319 14.25 18.54 -8.71
C VAL A 319 15.10 18.40 -7.46
N SER A 320 14.92 17.33 -6.69
CA SER A 320 15.79 16.96 -5.58
C SER A 320 15.79 15.44 -5.33
N VAL A 321 16.94 14.96 -4.83
CA VAL A 321 17.15 13.59 -4.36
C VAL A 321 17.84 13.69 -3.00
N LEU A 322 17.19 13.16 -1.96
CA LEU A 322 17.76 13.13 -0.60
C LEU A 322 17.98 11.67 -0.17
N VAL A 323 19.13 11.40 0.43
CA VAL A 323 19.45 10.15 1.11
C VAL A 323 19.67 10.45 2.58
N ASP A 324 18.85 9.90 3.47
CA ASP A 324 19.00 9.99 4.92
C ASP A 324 19.19 8.58 5.50
N THR A 325 20.33 8.34 6.10
CA THR A 325 20.67 7.05 6.73
C THR A 325 20.41 7.05 8.24
N TYR A 326 19.89 8.12 8.78
CA TYR A 326 19.66 8.30 10.23
C TYR A 326 20.96 8.08 11.05
N GLY A 327 22.11 8.44 10.49
CA GLY A 327 23.42 8.25 11.11
C GLY A 327 23.89 6.78 11.16
N THR A 328 23.28 5.88 10.41
CA THR A 328 23.70 4.45 10.34
C THR A 328 24.56 4.11 9.12
N GLY A 329 24.83 5.10 8.26
CA GLY A 329 25.61 4.93 7.03
C GLY A 329 27.08 4.58 7.31
N VAL A 330 27.66 3.70 6.48
CA VAL A 330 29.10 3.40 6.49
C VAL A 330 29.91 4.43 5.71
N LEU A 331 29.22 5.23 4.89
CA LEU A 331 29.73 6.41 4.18
C LEU A 331 28.91 7.63 4.61
N ASP A 332 29.46 8.83 4.36
CA ASP A 332 28.68 10.06 4.53
C ASP A 332 27.55 10.15 3.48
N GLU A 333 26.51 10.89 3.83
CA GLU A 333 25.29 10.97 3.01
C GLU A 333 25.52 11.66 1.66
N GLU A 334 26.50 12.56 1.57
CA GLU A 334 26.88 13.20 0.31
C GLU A 334 27.44 12.16 -0.68
N LYS A 335 28.29 11.25 -0.22
CA LYS A 335 28.79 10.14 -1.06
C LYS A 335 27.71 9.16 -1.43
N LEU A 336 26.83 8.81 -0.48
CA LEU A 336 25.70 7.91 -0.78
C LEU A 336 24.76 8.55 -1.80
N SER A 337 24.48 9.83 -1.70
CA SER A 337 23.67 10.57 -2.68
C SER A 337 24.34 10.58 -4.07
N ALA A 338 25.66 10.76 -4.14
CA ALA A 338 26.38 10.68 -5.41
C ALA A 338 26.27 9.30 -6.04
N ILE A 339 26.45 8.22 -5.25
CA ILE A 339 26.29 6.83 -5.70
C ILE A 339 24.87 6.58 -6.21
N VAL A 340 23.84 7.06 -5.49
CA VAL A 340 22.45 6.90 -5.91
C VAL A 340 22.21 7.58 -7.26
N ASN A 341 22.68 8.82 -7.43
CA ASN A 341 22.52 9.54 -8.69
C ASN A 341 23.30 8.91 -9.86
N GLU A 342 24.42 8.23 -9.59
CA GLU A 342 25.20 7.52 -10.61
C GLU A 342 24.55 6.19 -11.01
N CYS A 343 24.03 5.44 -10.02
CA CYS A 343 23.53 4.08 -10.23
C CYS A 343 22.09 3.99 -10.69
N PHE A 344 21.26 4.98 -10.38
CA PHE A 344 19.83 4.94 -10.61
C PHE A 344 19.34 6.12 -11.45
N ASP A 345 18.75 5.82 -12.60
CA ASP A 345 18.08 6.84 -13.42
C ASP A 345 16.65 7.01 -12.93
N MET A 346 16.38 8.14 -12.27
CA MET A 346 15.11 8.44 -11.61
C MET A 346 14.15 9.24 -12.49
N ARG A 347 14.41 9.35 -13.81
CA ARG A 347 13.44 9.93 -14.75
C ARG A 347 12.24 9.01 -14.92
N PRO A 348 10.99 9.51 -15.03
CA PRO A 348 9.78 8.69 -15.11
C PRO A 348 9.84 7.57 -16.15
N ALA A 349 10.32 7.87 -17.37
CA ALA A 349 10.47 6.87 -18.44
C ALA A 349 11.42 5.73 -18.03
N LYS A 350 12.52 6.05 -17.35
CA LYS A 350 13.52 5.07 -16.90
C LYS A 350 13.07 4.26 -15.70
N ILE A 351 12.33 4.86 -14.78
CA ILE A 351 11.69 4.14 -13.68
C ILE A 351 10.73 3.08 -14.23
N ILE A 352 9.85 3.48 -15.16
CA ILE A 352 8.87 2.58 -15.80
C ILE A 352 9.56 1.43 -16.52
N GLU A 353 10.63 1.71 -17.27
CA GLU A 353 11.43 0.71 -17.98
C GLU A 353 12.14 -0.23 -17.01
N HIS A 354 12.91 0.32 -16.06
CA HIS A 354 13.74 -0.44 -15.12
C HIS A 354 12.91 -1.37 -14.22
N LEU A 355 11.82 -0.86 -13.69
CA LEU A 355 10.91 -1.62 -12.84
C LEU A 355 9.81 -2.36 -13.63
N ASN A 356 9.82 -2.29 -14.98
CA ASN A 356 8.85 -2.96 -15.85
C ASN A 356 7.39 -2.77 -15.39
N LEU A 357 6.99 -1.52 -15.17
CA LEU A 357 5.74 -1.15 -14.51
C LEU A 357 4.49 -1.16 -15.43
N ARG A 358 4.63 -1.41 -16.73
CA ARG A 358 3.48 -1.47 -17.66
C ARG A 358 2.80 -2.83 -17.72
N ARG A 359 2.95 -3.63 -16.66
CA ARG A 359 2.33 -4.95 -16.46
C ARG A 359 1.11 -4.85 -15.55
N PRO A 360 0.14 -5.79 -15.63
CA PRO A 360 -0.97 -5.88 -14.68
C PRO A 360 -0.51 -6.51 -13.36
N ILE A 361 0.13 -5.72 -12.49
CA ILE A 361 0.76 -6.17 -11.24
C ILE A 361 0.21 -5.46 -9.99
N TYR A 362 -0.82 -4.64 -10.15
CA TYR A 362 -1.22 -3.64 -9.16
C TYR A 362 -2.30 -4.14 -8.19
N GLU A 363 -3.30 -4.88 -8.65
CA GLU A 363 -4.39 -5.39 -7.80
C GLU A 363 -3.85 -6.20 -6.60
N GLN A 364 -2.79 -6.96 -6.80
CA GLN A 364 -2.17 -7.76 -5.74
C GLN A 364 -1.48 -6.94 -4.64
N THR A 365 -1.19 -5.65 -4.87
CA THR A 365 -0.56 -4.73 -3.91
C THR A 365 -1.57 -3.90 -3.13
N ALA A 366 -2.83 -3.90 -3.53
CA ALA A 366 -3.85 -3.00 -3.01
C ALA A 366 -4.33 -3.34 -1.59
N ALA A 367 -3.84 -4.42 -0.97
CA ALA A 367 -4.11 -4.78 0.42
C ALA A 367 -2.84 -5.32 1.09
N TYR A 368 -2.69 -5.08 2.41
CA TYR A 368 -1.57 -5.53 3.24
C TYR A 368 -0.22 -4.87 2.90
N GLY A 369 -0.25 -3.63 2.39
CA GLY A 369 0.91 -2.83 2.02
C GLY A 369 1.41 -3.08 0.61
N HIS A 370 2.10 -2.08 0.05
CA HIS A 370 2.74 -2.16 -1.27
C HIS A 370 4.17 -2.68 -1.20
N PHE A 371 4.76 -2.71 -0.02
CA PHE A 371 6.17 -3.06 0.22
C PHE A 371 6.31 -4.23 1.20
N GLY A 372 7.45 -4.94 1.15
CA GLY A 372 7.69 -6.13 1.95
C GLY A 372 6.97 -7.38 1.45
N LEU A 373 6.64 -7.44 0.15
CA LEU A 373 5.82 -8.48 -0.47
C LEU A 373 6.69 -9.61 -1.05
N ALA A 374 7.42 -10.34 -0.21
CA ALA A 374 8.37 -11.38 -0.61
C ALA A 374 7.78 -12.49 -1.51
N ASN A 375 6.46 -12.67 -1.52
CA ASN A 375 5.78 -13.71 -2.28
C ASN A 375 5.21 -13.23 -3.62
N LEU A 376 5.39 -11.96 -3.96
CA LEU A 376 4.89 -11.36 -5.20
C LEU A 376 6.06 -10.95 -6.09
N ASP A 377 5.86 -11.05 -7.41
CA ASP A 377 6.83 -10.54 -8.41
C ASP A 377 6.72 -9.02 -8.52
N MET A 378 7.12 -8.33 -7.44
CA MET A 378 7.15 -6.87 -7.37
C MET A 378 8.55 -6.36 -7.65
N PRO A 379 8.74 -5.56 -8.70
CA PRO A 379 10.07 -5.16 -9.16
C PRO A 379 10.79 -4.17 -8.22
N CYS A 380 10.11 -3.62 -7.24
CA CYS A 380 10.71 -2.75 -6.20
C CYS A 380 11.18 -3.51 -4.95
N GLU A 381 11.04 -4.86 -4.94
CA GLU A 381 11.33 -5.74 -3.79
C GLU A 381 12.53 -6.70 -3.96
#